data_8add0895d336163bd41305d33dd50c15
#
_entry.id   8add0895d336163bd41305d33dd50c15
#
_cell.length_a   1.000
_cell.length_b   1.000
_cell.length_c   1.000
_cell.angle_alpha   90.00
_cell.angle_beta   90.00
_cell.angle_gamma   90.00
#
_symmetry.space_group_name_H-M   'P 1'
#
loop_
_entity.id
_entity.type
_entity.pdbx_description
1 polymer ?
#
loop_
_entity_poly.entity_id
_entity_poly.type
_entity_poly.pdbx_seq_one_letter_code
_entity_poly.pdbx_strand_id
1 'polypeptide(L)'
;MKQIEITVRLNEDKQTAMKKLSELGYKVIRQSDVDDIYMTTKLDELNADNIQYVLKKSILLRKLTVNNTEIKKITYKNKEIDSNGNVISEQKVNLNCEDIDKAKKLFSYVDFKELVRVKYHVTVYEKDGIELAFQDVENLGTLIEYENNDRVVKEENKIEEEKVSKIL
;
A
#
# COMPACT_ATOMS: atom_id res chain seq x y z
N MET A 1 -2.23 6.02 16.22
CA MET A 1 -1.98 7.13 15.28
C MET A 1 -2.85 6.84 14.07
N LYS A 2 -3.71 7.76 13.67
CA LYS A 2 -4.55 7.59 12.46
C LYS A 2 -3.73 8.09 11.28
N GLN A 3 -3.61 7.26 10.26
CA GLN A 3 -2.85 7.52 9.05
C GLN A 3 -3.84 7.71 7.90
N ILE A 4 -3.63 8.72 7.06
CA ILE A 4 -4.37 8.92 5.82
C ILE A 4 -3.48 8.44 4.68
N GLU A 5 -4.01 7.53 3.89
CA GLU A 5 -3.36 6.96 2.73
C GLU A 5 -4.29 7.14 1.54
N ILE A 6 -3.86 7.85 0.51
CA ILE A 6 -4.60 8.04 -0.73
C ILE A 6 -3.82 7.38 -1.84
N THR A 7 -4.45 6.45 -2.55
CA THR A 7 -3.87 5.77 -3.70
C THR A 7 -4.63 6.13 -4.95
N VAL A 8 -3.93 6.62 -5.96
CA VAL A 8 -4.48 6.95 -7.28
C VAL A 8 -3.75 6.17 -8.37
N ARG A 9 -4.46 5.85 -9.45
CA ARG A 9 -3.85 5.23 -10.62
C ARG A 9 -3.28 6.30 -11.53
N LEU A 10 -2.03 6.13 -11.96
CA LEU A 10 -1.41 6.98 -12.96
C LEU A 10 -2.06 6.71 -14.33
N ASN A 11 -2.65 7.74 -14.94
CA ASN A 11 -3.29 7.66 -16.24
C ASN A 11 -2.39 8.14 -17.40
N GLU A 12 -1.22 8.72 -17.09
CA GLU A 12 -0.26 9.15 -18.07
C GLU A 12 0.99 8.24 -18.09
N ASP A 13 1.87 8.46 -19.06
CA ASP A 13 3.16 7.78 -19.09
C ASP A 13 4.00 8.09 -17.86
N LYS A 14 4.54 7.04 -17.24
CA LYS A 14 5.35 7.13 -16.03
C LYS A 14 6.54 8.10 -16.18
N GLN A 15 7.23 8.07 -17.32
CA GLN A 15 8.40 8.94 -17.52
C GLN A 15 7.99 10.42 -17.55
N THR A 16 6.83 10.71 -18.15
CA THR A 16 6.26 12.04 -18.16
C THR A 16 5.93 12.51 -16.75
N ALA A 17 5.29 11.67 -15.93
CA ALA A 17 5.01 11.99 -14.55
C ALA A 17 6.29 12.20 -13.71
N MET A 18 7.29 11.34 -13.88
CA MET A 18 8.59 11.49 -13.19
C MET A 18 9.29 12.79 -13.57
N LYS A 19 9.24 13.19 -14.87
CA LYS A 19 9.80 14.46 -15.33
C LYS A 19 9.08 15.65 -14.68
N LYS A 20 7.75 15.64 -14.63
CA LYS A 20 6.97 16.69 -13.96
C LYS A 20 7.35 16.82 -12.48
N LEU A 21 7.50 15.69 -11.76
CA LEU A 21 7.93 15.72 -10.36
C LEU A 21 9.32 16.34 -10.19
N SER A 22 10.25 15.98 -11.07
CA SER A 22 11.60 16.57 -11.06
C SER A 22 11.57 18.08 -11.31
N GLU A 23 10.78 18.54 -12.29
CA GLU A 23 10.58 19.97 -12.59
C GLU A 23 9.93 20.72 -11.43
N LEU A 24 9.05 20.07 -10.66
CA LEU A 24 8.45 20.60 -9.44
C LEU A 24 9.40 20.58 -8.24
N GLY A 25 10.60 20.00 -8.38
CA GLY A 25 11.63 19.97 -7.34
C GLY A 25 11.56 18.76 -6.38
N TYR A 26 10.75 17.75 -6.70
CA TYR A 26 10.77 16.49 -5.96
C TYR A 26 12.05 15.71 -6.21
N LYS A 27 12.56 15.03 -5.19
CA LYS A 27 13.77 14.20 -5.25
C LYS A 27 13.46 12.76 -4.86
N VAL A 28 14.11 11.82 -5.52
CA VAL A 28 14.04 10.41 -5.11
C VAL A 28 14.82 10.25 -3.80
N ILE A 29 14.15 9.74 -2.77
CA ILE A 29 14.75 9.49 -1.45
C ILE A 29 14.89 8.01 -1.12
N ARG A 30 14.09 7.14 -1.76
CA ARG A 30 14.10 5.69 -1.50
C ARG A 30 13.59 4.92 -2.70
N GLN A 31 14.18 3.74 -2.93
CA GLN A 31 13.66 2.73 -3.85
C GLN A 31 13.63 1.37 -3.16
N SER A 32 12.64 0.55 -3.49
CA SER A 32 12.47 -0.77 -2.90
C SER A 32 11.65 -1.69 -3.80
N ASP A 33 11.94 -2.99 -3.70
CA ASP A 33 11.10 -4.02 -4.29
C ASP A 33 10.24 -4.65 -3.20
N VAL A 34 8.98 -4.85 -3.49
CA VAL A 34 7.99 -5.40 -2.56
C VAL A 34 7.35 -6.64 -3.13
N ASP A 35 7.23 -7.67 -2.29
CA ASP A 35 6.53 -8.91 -2.59
C ASP A 35 5.54 -9.17 -1.45
N ASP A 36 4.27 -8.92 -1.70
CA ASP A 36 3.18 -9.00 -0.75
C ASP A 36 2.30 -10.22 -1.02
N ILE A 37 2.10 -11.03 0.02
CA ILE A 37 1.19 -12.17 -0.01
C ILE A 37 0.05 -11.91 0.99
N TYR A 38 -1.18 -11.76 0.50
CA TYR A 38 -2.36 -11.65 1.34
C TYR A 38 -2.92 -13.04 1.63
N MET A 39 -3.10 -13.34 2.92
CA MET A 39 -3.63 -14.61 3.42
C MET A 39 -4.96 -14.38 4.13
N THR A 40 -5.96 -15.23 3.87
CA THR A 40 -7.30 -15.12 4.47
C THR A 40 -7.89 -16.48 4.82
N THR A 41 -8.72 -16.54 5.84
CA THR A 41 -9.59 -17.69 6.13
C THR A 41 -10.92 -17.64 5.38
N LYS A 42 -11.17 -16.55 4.61
CA LYS A 42 -12.45 -16.25 3.96
C LYS A 42 -12.42 -16.42 2.44
N LEU A 43 -11.45 -17.17 1.92
CA LEU A 43 -11.30 -17.32 0.47
C LEU A 43 -12.53 -17.97 -0.19
N ASP A 44 -13.14 -18.95 0.46
CA ASP A 44 -14.29 -19.67 -0.07
C ASP A 44 -15.60 -18.83 -0.04
N GLU A 45 -15.60 -17.71 0.70
CA GLU A 45 -16.70 -16.74 0.78
C GLU A 45 -16.52 -15.59 -0.22
N LEU A 46 -15.38 -15.53 -0.94
CA LEU A 46 -15.02 -14.39 -1.80
C LEU A 46 -15.96 -14.27 -3.00
N ASN A 47 -16.49 -13.06 -3.18
CA ASN A 47 -17.27 -12.65 -4.35
C ASN A 47 -17.07 -11.16 -4.65
N ALA A 48 -17.65 -10.66 -5.74
CA ALA A 48 -17.46 -9.27 -6.16
C ALA A 48 -17.93 -8.23 -5.13
N ASP A 49 -18.95 -8.58 -4.32
CA ASP A 49 -19.58 -7.64 -3.39
C ASP A 49 -18.86 -7.57 -2.04
N ASN A 50 -18.02 -8.56 -1.70
CA ASN A 50 -17.40 -8.65 -0.38
C ASN A 50 -15.87 -8.59 -0.38
N ILE A 51 -15.23 -8.31 -1.51
CA ILE A 51 -13.76 -8.32 -1.63
C ILE A 51 -13.09 -7.39 -0.60
N GLN A 52 -13.65 -6.22 -0.34
CA GLN A 52 -13.11 -5.30 0.67
C GLN A 52 -13.20 -5.88 2.07
N TYR A 53 -14.28 -6.58 2.39
CA TYR A 53 -14.43 -7.27 3.68
C TYR A 53 -13.40 -8.40 3.85
N VAL A 54 -13.19 -9.19 2.80
CA VAL A 54 -12.19 -10.27 2.81
C VAL A 54 -10.77 -9.71 2.96
N LEU A 55 -10.43 -8.66 2.22
CA LEU A 55 -9.14 -7.95 2.34
C LEU A 55 -8.94 -7.36 3.75
N LYS A 56 -9.99 -6.77 4.34
CA LYS A 56 -9.94 -6.25 5.72
C LYS A 56 -9.63 -7.33 6.75
N LYS A 57 -9.95 -8.59 6.47
CA LYS A 57 -9.70 -9.75 7.34
C LYS A 57 -8.44 -10.54 6.95
N SER A 58 -7.66 -10.01 6.04
CA SER A 58 -6.45 -10.67 5.56
C SER A 58 -5.23 -10.30 6.39
N ILE A 59 -4.31 -11.27 6.51
CA ILE A 59 -2.95 -11.06 7.02
C ILE A 59 -2.05 -10.83 5.80
N LEU A 60 -1.18 -9.85 5.87
CA LEU A 60 -0.19 -9.54 4.86
C LEU A 60 1.18 -10.09 5.28
N LEU A 61 1.74 -10.97 4.47
CA LEU A 61 3.14 -11.37 4.55
C LEU A 61 3.91 -10.53 3.54
N ARG A 62 4.82 -9.67 4.02
CA ARG A 62 5.57 -8.72 3.19
C ARG A 62 7.05 -9.04 3.20
N LYS A 63 7.64 -9.14 2.02
CA LYS A 63 9.08 -9.06 1.81
C LYS A 63 9.40 -7.75 1.11
N LEU A 64 10.19 -6.91 1.76
CA LEU A 64 10.66 -5.62 1.27
C LEU A 64 12.17 -5.71 1.06
N THR A 65 12.65 -5.38 -0.13
CA THR A 65 14.09 -5.31 -0.43
C THR A 65 14.50 -3.87 -0.66
N VAL A 66 15.38 -3.36 0.18
CA VAL A 66 15.97 -2.02 0.10
C VAL A 66 17.48 -2.14 0.11
N ASN A 67 18.17 -1.63 -0.92
CA ASN A 67 19.63 -1.67 -1.02
C ASN A 67 20.22 -3.09 -0.73
N ASN A 68 19.66 -4.13 -1.33
CA ASN A 68 20.00 -5.54 -1.13
C ASN A 68 19.76 -6.08 0.30
N THR A 69 19.09 -5.33 1.15
CA THR A 69 18.68 -5.79 2.49
C THR A 69 17.23 -6.21 2.47
N GLU A 70 16.96 -7.45 2.88
CA GLU A 70 15.58 -7.97 2.99
C GLU A 70 15.00 -7.67 4.38
N ILE A 71 13.82 -7.08 4.40
CA ILE A 71 12.99 -6.88 5.58
C ILE A 71 11.73 -7.70 5.40
N LYS A 72 11.44 -8.59 6.34
CA LYS A 72 10.29 -9.49 6.29
C LYS A 72 9.35 -9.20 7.45
N LYS A 73 8.08 -9.02 7.14
CA LYS A 73 7.05 -8.66 8.13
C LYS A 73 5.77 -9.45 7.94
N ILE A 74 5.10 -9.71 9.05
CA ILE A 74 3.70 -10.12 9.11
C ILE A 74 2.92 -8.89 9.56
N THR A 75 1.95 -8.46 8.76
CA THR A 75 1.17 -7.24 9.02
C THR A 75 -0.30 -7.56 9.06
N TYR A 76 -1.00 -7.05 10.07
CA TYR A 76 -2.45 -6.96 10.08
C TYR A 76 -2.86 -5.50 10.03
N LYS A 77 -3.75 -5.16 9.10
CA LYS A 77 -4.29 -3.81 8.93
C LYS A 77 -5.77 -3.82 9.32
N ASN A 78 -6.12 -3.13 10.39
CA ASN A 78 -7.51 -2.93 10.77
C ASN A 78 -8.01 -1.62 10.19
N LYS A 79 -8.77 -1.70 9.08
CA LYS A 79 -9.33 -0.54 8.39
C LYS A 79 -10.77 -0.31 8.82
N GLU A 80 -11.10 0.92 9.19
CA GLU A 80 -12.48 1.40 9.29
C GLU A 80 -12.88 1.98 7.93
N ILE A 81 -14.03 1.56 7.43
CA ILE A 81 -14.54 1.95 6.11
C ILE A 81 -15.91 2.57 6.32
N ASP A 82 -16.18 3.72 5.69
CA ASP A 82 -17.48 4.38 5.72
C ASP A 82 -18.51 3.69 4.80
N SER A 83 -19.75 4.20 4.79
CA SER A 83 -20.84 3.67 3.96
C SER A 83 -20.59 3.82 2.44
N ASN A 84 -19.64 4.66 2.04
CA ASN A 84 -19.28 4.90 0.64
C ASN A 84 -18.06 4.06 0.20
N GLY A 85 -17.49 3.24 1.11
CA GLY A 85 -16.32 2.42 0.83
C GLY A 85 -14.97 3.12 1.05
N ASN A 86 -14.96 4.35 1.59
CA ASN A 86 -13.71 5.08 1.87
C ASN A 86 -13.09 4.63 3.19
N VAL A 87 -11.77 4.50 3.22
CA VAL A 87 -11.02 4.22 4.44
C VAL A 87 -10.94 5.48 5.30
N ILE A 88 -11.58 5.46 6.47
CA ILE A 88 -11.61 6.59 7.41
C ILE A 88 -10.55 6.48 8.51
N SER A 89 -10.06 5.29 8.79
CA SER A 89 -8.92 5.06 9.68
C SER A 89 -8.25 3.72 9.42
N GLU A 90 -6.96 3.63 9.70
CA GLU A 90 -6.18 2.39 9.65
C GLU A 90 -5.35 2.24 10.92
N GLN A 91 -5.36 1.05 11.50
CA GLN A 91 -4.44 0.62 12.56
C GLN A 91 -3.60 -0.53 12.03
N LYS A 92 -2.28 -0.44 12.19
CA LYS A 92 -1.33 -1.47 11.74
C LYS A 92 -0.72 -2.19 12.95
N VAL A 93 -0.69 -3.51 12.89
CA VAL A 93 0.14 -4.35 13.76
C VAL A 93 1.19 -5.02 12.89
N ASN A 94 2.47 -4.78 13.19
CA ASN A 94 3.59 -5.34 12.46
C ASN A 94 4.42 -6.24 13.37
N LEU A 95 4.75 -7.43 12.89
CA LEU A 95 5.69 -8.36 13.51
C LEU A 95 6.85 -8.62 12.55
N ASN A 96 8.07 -8.63 13.04
CA ASN A 96 9.20 -9.07 12.23
C ASN A 96 9.12 -10.58 12.00
N CYS A 97 9.54 -11.02 10.84
CA CYS A 97 9.54 -12.41 10.43
C CYS A 97 10.89 -12.74 9.80
N GLU A 98 11.49 -13.87 10.18
CA GLU A 98 12.76 -14.31 9.59
C GLU A 98 12.57 -15.00 8.24
N ASP A 99 11.42 -15.69 8.06
CA ASP A 99 11.18 -16.55 6.91
C ASP A 99 9.69 -16.48 6.51
N ILE A 100 9.42 -15.88 5.34
CA ILE A 100 8.07 -15.71 4.80
C ILE A 100 7.43 -17.06 4.44
N ASP A 101 8.20 -18.01 3.91
CA ASP A 101 7.64 -19.31 3.50
C ASP A 101 7.24 -20.13 4.72
N LYS A 102 8.03 -20.07 5.80
CA LYS A 102 7.65 -20.70 7.08
C LYS A 102 6.43 -20.00 7.69
N ALA A 103 6.34 -18.68 7.63
CA ALA A 103 5.17 -17.94 8.11
C ALA A 103 3.92 -18.34 7.29
N LYS A 104 4.03 -18.36 5.95
CA LYS A 104 2.95 -18.82 5.08
C LYS A 104 2.49 -20.25 5.42
N LYS A 105 3.44 -21.16 5.64
CA LYS A 105 3.14 -22.53 6.04
C LYS A 105 2.46 -22.61 7.39
N LEU A 106 2.92 -21.83 8.38
CA LEU A 106 2.27 -21.74 9.69
C LEU A 106 0.81 -21.29 9.55
N PHE A 107 0.54 -20.24 8.78
CA PHE A 107 -0.81 -19.75 8.55
C PHE A 107 -1.68 -20.76 7.81
N SER A 108 -1.10 -21.56 6.88
CA SER A 108 -1.87 -22.62 6.20
C SER A 108 -2.33 -23.73 7.15
N TYR A 109 -1.62 -23.98 8.25
CA TYR A 109 -2.03 -24.96 9.25
C TYR A 109 -3.19 -24.50 10.14
N VAL A 110 -3.50 -23.20 10.12
CA VAL A 110 -4.65 -22.60 10.83
C VAL A 110 -5.65 -22.02 9.82
N ASP A 111 -5.82 -22.73 8.69
CA ASP A 111 -6.83 -22.51 7.67
C ASP A 111 -6.74 -21.21 6.86
N PHE A 112 -5.62 -20.49 6.94
CA PHE A 112 -5.40 -19.38 6.02
C PHE A 112 -4.98 -19.90 4.64
N LYS A 113 -5.59 -19.34 3.59
CA LYS A 113 -5.28 -19.58 2.18
C LYS A 113 -4.73 -18.31 1.54
N GLU A 114 -3.86 -18.46 0.54
CA GLU A 114 -3.40 -17.30 -0.24
C GLU A 114 -4.57 -16.72 -1.03
N LEU A 115 -4.85 -15.44 -0.79
CA LEU A 115 -5.86 -14.68 -1.52
C LEU A 115 -5.29 -14.10 -2.81
N VAL A 116 -4.16 -13.41 -2.68
CA VAL A 116 -3.47 -12.77 -3.81
C VAL A 116 -2.01 -12.50 -3.43
N ARG A 117 -1.13 -12.56 -4.43
CA ARG A 117 0.26 -12.12 -4.33
C ARG A 117 0.48 -10.94 -5.28
N VAL A 118 1.04 -9.87 -4.76
CA VAL A 118 1.30 -8.62 -5.50
C VAL A 118 2.77 -8.30 -5.41
N LYS A 119 3.42 -8.13 -6.56
CA LYS A 119 4.82 -7.68 -6.64
C LYS A 119 4.86 -6.31 -7.28
N TYR A 120 5.66 -5.43 -6.72
CA TYR A 120 5.81 -4.08 -7.24
C TYR A 120 7.12 -3.44 -6.84
N HIS A 121 7.59 -2.53 -7.69
CA HIS A 121 8.72 -1.65 -7.40
C HIS A 121 8.20 -0.31 -6.88
N VAL A 122 8.79 0.20 -5.82
CA VAL A 122 8.43 1.51 -5.23
C VAL A 122 9.56 2.50 -5.42
N THR A 123 9.23 3.67 -5.95
CA THR A 123 10.12 4.84 -5.93
C THR A 123 9.45 5.94 -5.12
N VAL A 124 10.05 6.35 -4.02
CA VAL A 124 9.54 7.42 -3.15
C VAL A 124 10.21 8.73 -3.52
N TYR A 125 9.39 9.71 -3.85
CA TYR A 125 9.76 11.09 -4.11
C TYR A 125 9.38 11.94 -2.90
N GLU A 126 10.23 12.92 -2.56
CA GLU A 126 9.99 13.84 -1.44
C GLU A 126 10.23 15.28 -1.86
N LYS A 127 9.39 16.19 -1.36
CA LYS A 127 9.57 17.63 -1.38
C LYS A 127 8.85 18.26 -0.21
N ASP A 128 9.54 19.11 0.54
CA ASP A 128 8.99 19.91 1.65
C ASP A 128 8.22 19.06 2.70
N GLY A 129 8.70 17.83 2.97
CA GLY A 129 8.08 16.88 3.89
C GLY A 129 6.88 16.11 3.30
N ILE A 130 6.59 16.27 2.02
CA ILE A 130 5.54 15.53 1.31
C ILE A 130 6.18 14.36 0.57
N GLU A 131 5.77 13.15 0.89
CA GLU A 131 6.21 11.93 0.21
C GLU A 131 5.13 11.42 -0.75
N LEU A 132 5.58 11.05 -1.96
CA LEU A 132 4.79 10.38 -2.99
C LEU A 132 5.46 9.06 -3.37
N ALA A 133 4.77 7.94 -3.15
CA ALA A 133 5.28 6.62 -3.49
C ALA A 133 4.70 6.16 -4.82
N PHE A 134 5.56 6.09 -5.85
CA PHE A 134 5.22 5.48 -7.14
C PHE A 134 5.40 3.97 -7.03
N GLN A 135 4.33 3.23 -7.21
CA GLN A 135 4.27 1.77 -7.12
C GLN A 135 4.04 1.19 -8.53
N ASP A 136 5.08 0.61 -9.11
CA ASP A 136 4.96 -0.12 -10.38
C ASP A 136 4.52 -1.55 -10.11
N VAL A 137 3.23 -1.80 -10.22
CA VAL A 137 2.61 -3.08 -9.89
C VAL A 137 2.60 -3.98 -11.12
N GLU A 138 3.13 -5.20 -10.98
CA GLU A 138 3.14 -6.20 -12.05
C GLU A 138 1.72 -6.41 -12.59
N ASN A 139 1.55 -6.32 -13.91
CA ASN A 139 0.29 -6.52 -14.66
C ASN A 139 -0.85 -5.53 -14.33
N LEU A 140 -0.60 -4.48 -13.54
CA LEU A 140 -1.62 -3.48 -13.19
C LEU A 140 -1.26 -2.08 -13.66
N GLY A 141 0.03 -1.74 -13.69
CA GLY A 141 0.54 -0.41 -14.02
C GLY A 141 1.01 0.36 -12.80
N THR A 142 1.15 1.68 -12.93
CA THR A 142 1.69 2.53 -11.87
C THR A 142 0.58 3.11 -11.02
N LEU A 143 0.68 2.91 -9.72
CA LEU A 143 -0.12 3.57 -8.69
C LEU A 143 0.73 4.61 -7.98
N ILE A 144 0.09 5.68 -7.50
CA ILE A 144 0.74 6.70 -6.68
C ILE A 144 0.03 6.73 -5.34
N GLU A 145 0.81 6.53 -4.28
CA GLU A 145 0.35 6.61 -2.91
C GLU A 145 0.89 7.87 -2.26
N TYR A 146 0.00 8.63 -1.68
CA TYR A 146 0.30 9.74 -0.79
C TYR A 146 -0.02 9.32 0.64
N GLU A 147 0.95 9.45 1.52
CA GLU A 147 0.82 9.12 2.94
C GLU A 147 1.07 10.37 3.79
N ASN A 148 0.10 10.77 4.57
CA ASN A 148 0.26 11.85 5.54
C ASN A 148 0.26 11.29 6.97
N ASN A 149 1.42 11.32 7.61
CA ASN A 149 1.63 10.75 8.94
C ASN A 149 1.22 11.69 10.09
N ASP A 150 0.98 12.98 9.83
CA ASP A 150 0.89 13.99 10.89
C ASP A 150 -0.50 14.58 11.12
N ARG A 151 -1.53 14.22 10.34
CA ARG A 151 -2.81 14.93 10.41
C ARG A 151 -4.02 14.05 10.72
N VAL A 152 -4.76 14.51 11.70
CA VAL A 152 -6.13 14.04 12.02
C VAL A 152 -7.04 14.84 11.14
N VAL A 153 -7.86 14.25 10.20
CA VAL A 153 -9.10 14.81 9.89
C VAL A 153 -9.99 14.51 8.75
N LYS A 154 -11.27 14.82 8.84
CA LYS A 154 -12.35 14.59 7.87
C LYS A 154 -12.49 15.66 6.76
N GLU A 155 -12.05 16.87 6.98
CA GLU A 155 -12.16 17.97 5.99
C GLU A 155 -10.93 18.10 5.09
N GLU A 156 -9.79 17.60 5.54
CA GLU A 156 -8.51 17.69 4.82
C GLU A 156 -8.37 16.66 3.70
N ASN A 157 -9.08 15.52 3.73
CA ASN A 157 -9.00 14.49 2.68
C ASN A 157 -9.30 15.07 1.30
N LYS A 158 -10.33 15.94 1.19
CA LYS A 158 -10.70 16.55 -0.08
C LYS A 158 -9.63 17.51 -0.61
N ILE A 159 -8.99 18.26 0.31
CA ILE A 159 -7.90 19.19 -0.02
C ILE A 159 -6.65 18.42 -0.47
N GLU A 160 -6.34 17.30 0.17
CA GLU A 160 -5.20 16.45 -0.18
C GLU A 160 -5.42 15.72 -1.52
N GLU A 161 -6.61 15.23 -1.81
CA GLU A 161 -6.99 14.69 -3.13
C GLU A 161 -6.82 15.73 -4.24
N GLU A 162 -7.25 16.98 -3.99
CA GLU A 162 -7.06 18.09 -4.92
C GLU A 162 -5.59 18.45 -5.12
N LYS A 163 -4.74 18.35 -4.09
CA LYS A 163 -3.29 18.57 -4.21
C LYS A 163 -2.64 17.50 -5.05
N VAL A 164 -2.92 16.22 -4.78
CA VAL A 164 -2.38 15.09 -5.57
C VAL A 164 -2.82 15.22 -7.02
N SER A 165 -4.09 15.53 -7.30
CA SER A 165 -4.62 15.74 -8.65
C SER A 165 -3.99 16.93 -9.39
N LYS A 166 -3.45 17.93 -8.68
CA LYS A 166 -2.74 19.07 -9.29
C LYS A 166 -1.27 18.79 -9.56
N ILE A 167 -0.68 17.80 -8.90
CA ILE A 167 0.71 17.37 -9.12
C ILE A 167 0.81 16.47 -10.36
N LEU A 168 -0.23 15.70 -10.62
CA LEU A 168 -0.38 14.77 -11.74
C LEU A 168 -1.10 15.39 -12.92
#